data_36274b10d1f30f847f1797633ed8e468
#
_entry.id   36274b10d1f30f847f1797633ed8e468
#
_cell.length_a   1.000
_cell.length_b   1.000
_cell.length_c   1.000
_cell.angle_alpha   90.00
_cell.angle_beta   90.00
_cell.angle_gamma   90.00
#
_symmetry.space_group_name_H-M   'P 1'
#
loop_
_entity.id
_entity.type
_entity.pdbx_description
1 polymer ?
#
loop_
_entity_poly.entity_id
_entity_poly.type
_entity_poly.pdbx_seq_one_letter_code
_entity_poly.pdbx_strand_id
1 'polypeptide(L)'
;DSITKSQVSWGFFSLPWNLILILDLERKLKLNENAIARLQANHKSVLVSVSEVRAVAEEQFGKLLAAVRKAQADVMLFLEEKEQAALSQANGIKAHLEYRSAEMEKSREELERVAAISNTVLFLEEYRQFKEAEDSDAFPSVYIGLKDKLSGIRKVIADSTAHLVQLLENYKGKLQEFAKEEEYDIRTQVSAVVQRKYRTSKPEPSTREEFLQYAHDITFDPDTAHRYLRLQEDNRKVANTSPWEHPYPDLPSRFTHWRQVLSQQSLFLHRYYFEVEISGAGIYVGLTCKGIDRKGEERNGCISGNDFSWSLQWNGKEFTAWHSDTETPLKASAFRRLGIYVDFPRGTLSFYGVEYDAMTLVHRFDCKFSEPVYAAFWLSKKENTIRIADLGEEPEKPVEAAA
;
A
#
# COMPACT_ATOMS: atom_id res chain seq x y z
N ASP A 1 -99.39 12.30 10.27
CA ASP A 1 -99.08 11.86 8.94
C ASP A 1 -97.58 11.67 8.85
N SER A 2 -97.23 10.46 8.87
CA SER A 2 -95.88 9.91 9.00
C SER A 2 -95.18 9.84 7.64
N ILE A 3 -94.02 10.49 7.55
CA ILE A 3 -93.12 10.29 6.44
C ILE A 3 -91.92 9.48 6.95
N THR A 4 -91.90 8.24 6.53
CA THR A 4 -90.80 7.29 6.75
C THR A 4 -89.57 7.70 5.95
N LYS A 5 -88.46 8.05 6.65
CA LYS A 5 -87.15 8.24 6.08
C LYS A 5 -86.48 6.86 5.94
N SER A 6 -86.33 6.39 4.70
CA SER A 6 -85.49 5.27 4.37
C SER A 6 -84.06 5.66 4.53
N GLN A 7 -83.39 5.08 5.53
CA GLN A 7 -81.88 5.11 5.65
C GLN A 7 -81.27 4.21 4.62
N VAL A 8 -80.65 4.74 3.59
CA VAL A 8 -79.69 4.04 2.73
C VAL A 8 -78.38 3.98 3.47
N SER A 9 -78.07 2.85 4.06
CA SER A 9 -76.77 2.56 4.66
C SER A 9 -75.76 2.34 3.56
N TRP A 10 -74.89 3.30 3.32
CA TRP A 10 -73.65 3.15 2.57
C TRP A 10 -72.62 2.44 3.48
N GLY A 11 -72.56 1.12 3.39
CA GLY A 11 -71.46 0.35 3.98
C GLY A 11 -70.13 0.64 3.23
N PHE A 12 -69.47 1.68 3.60
CA PHE A 12 -68.05 1.82 3.26
C PHE A 12 -67.28 0.75 4.07
N PHE A 13 -66.85 -0.31 3.41
CA PHE A 13 -65.77 -1.17 3.92
C PHE A 13 -64.49 -0.33 3.95
N SER A 14 -64.30 0.48 4.96
CA SER A 14 -62.99 1.02 5.29
C SER A 14 -62.16 -0.11 5.86
N LEU A 15 -61.24 -0.66 5.07
CA LEU A 15 -60.14 -1.47 5.59
C LEU A 15 -59.56 -0.82 6.83
N PRO A 16 -59.41 -1.51 7.96
CA PRO A 16 -58.82 -0.92 9.15
C PRO A 16 -57.46 -0.32 8.80
N TRP A 17 -57.23 0.91 9.23
CA TRP A 17 -55.98 1.66 8.97
C TRP A 17 -54.73 0.83 9.25
N ASN A 18 -54.81 -0.05 10.26
CA ASN A 18 -53.73 -0.98 10.63
C ASN A 18 -53.41 -1.99 9.51
N LEU A 19 -54.43 -2.47 8.75
CA LEU A 19 -54.21 -3.40 7.65
C LEU A 19 -53.52 -2.73 6.46
N ILE A 20 -53.87 -1.48 6.16
CA ILE A 20 -53.21 -0.68 5.09
C ILE A 20 -51.76 -0.43 5.43
N LEU A 21 -51.45 -0.11 6.70
CA LEU A 21 -50.06 0.06 7.18
C LEU A 21 -49.27 -1.24 7.12
N ILE A 22 -49.85 -2.39 7.48
CA ILE A 22 -49.20 -3.69 7.38
C ILE A 22 -48.89 -4.01 5.93
N LEU A 23 -49.81 -3.88 5.00
CA LEU A 23 -49.61 -4.14 3.57
C LEU A 23 -48.53 -3.21 2.95
N ASP A 24 -48.47 -1.94 3.38
CA ASP A 24 -47.39 -1.02 2.93
C ASP A 24 -46.03 -1.43 3.49
N LEU A 25 -45.94 -1.90 4.74
CA LEU A 25 -44.73 -2.43 5.34
C LEU A 25 -44.30 -3.72 4.65
N GLU A 26 -45.19 -4.65 4.37
CA GLU A 26 -44.89 -5.88 3.65
C GLU A 26 -44.35 -5.61 2.24
N ARG A 27 -44.97 -4.65 1.54
CA ARG A 27 -44.46 -4.21 0.23
C ARG A 27 -43.06 -3.63 0.33
N LYS A 28 -42.79 -2.80 1.35
CA LYS A 28 -41.45 -2.22 1.58
C LYS A 28 -40.41 -3.29 1.94
N LEU A 29 -40.79 -4.27 2.77
CA LEU A 29 -39.92 -5.42 3.10
C LEU A 29 -39.56 -6.19 1.84
N LYS A 30 -40.51 -6.54 0.99
CA LYS A 30 -40.27 -7.25 -0.27
C LYS A 30 -39.37 -6.48 -1.24
N LEU A 31 -39.52 -5.15 -1.30
CA LEU A 31 -38.62 -4.30 -2.09
C LEU A 31 -37.20 -4.31 -1.55
N ASN A 32 -37.02 -4.29 -0.22
CA ASN A 32 -35.72 -4.37 0.41
C ASN A 32 -35.08 -5.74 0.20
N GLU A 33 -35.83 -6.83 0.35
CA GLU A 33 -35.35 -8.21 0.07
C GLU A 33 -34.84 -8.34 -1.38
N ASN A 34 -35.63 -7.82 -2.34
CA ASN A 34 -35.22 -7.80 -3.74
C ASN A 34 -33.95 -6.96 -3.97
N ALA A 35 -33.81 -5.82 -3.27
CA ALA A 35 -32.62 -4.98 -3.35
C ALA A 35 -31.38 -5.70 -2.76
N ILE A 36 -31.56 -6.37 -1.63
CA ILE A 36 -30.51 -7.20 -1.01
C ILE A 36 -30.07 -8.31 -1.95
N ALA A 37 -31.00 -9.05 -2.55
CA ALA A 37 -30.69 -10.12 -3.48
C ALA A 37 -29.91 -9.63 -4.71
N ARG A 38 -30.28 -8.44 -5.26
CA ARG A 38 -29.54 -7.79 -6.35
C ARG A 38 -28.13 -7.39 -5.93
N LEU A 39 -27.96 -6.81 -4.74
CA LEU A 39 -26.64 -6.44 -4.21
C LEU A 39 -25.77 -7.67 -4.00
N GLN A 40 -26.32 -8.77 -3.49
CA GLN A 40 -25.58 -10.04 -3.32
C GLN A 40 -25.13 -10.61 -4.68
N ALA A 41 -26.03 -10.58 -5.70
CA ALA A 41 -25.67 -10.99 -7.06
C ALA A 41 -24.56 -10.11 -7.66
N ASN A 42 -24.68 -8.80 -7.51
CA ASN A 42 -23.65 -7.85 -7.96
C ASN A 42 -22.32 -8.07 -7.23
N HIS A 43 -22.35 -8.28 -5.90
CA HIS A 43 -21.15 -8.60 -5.12
C HIS A 43 -20.43 -9.83 -5.66
N LYS A 44 -21.20 -10.91 -5.90
CA LYS A 44 -20.63 -12.13 -6.51
C LYS A 44 -20.03 -11.87 -7.90
N SER A 45 -20.72 -11.09 -8.74
CA SER A 45 -20.23 -10.70 -10.07
C SER A 45 -18.93 -9.91 -9.98
N VAL A 46 -18.85 -8.93 -9.07
CA VAL A 46 -17.63 -8.12 -8.84
C VAL A 46 -16.46 -9.01 -8.41
N LEU A 47 -16.68 -9.95 -7.47
CA LEU A 47 -15.63 -10.88 -7.03
C LEU A 47 -15.09 -11.73 -8.19
N VAL A 48 -15.97 -12.23 -9.06
CA VAL A 48 -15.57 -13.02 -10.23
C VAL A 48 -14.76 -12.14 -11.20
N SER A 49 -15.28 -10.96 -11.55
CA SER A 49 -14.59 -10.04 -12.47
C SER A 49 -13.22 -9.59 -11.95
N VAL A 50 -13.10 -9.28 -10.65
CA VAL A 50 -11.81 -8.94 -10.04
C VAL A 50 -10.84 -10.12 -10.10
N SER A 51 -11.33 -11.36 -9.84
CA SER A 51 -10.50 -12.57 -9.94
C SER A 51 -9.99 -12.81 -11.35
N GLU A 52 -10.85 -12.61 -12.36
CA GLU A 52 -10.49 -12.73 -13.78
C GLU A 52 -9.42 -11.70 -14.18
N VAL A 53 -9.61 -10.42 -13.81
CA VAL A 53 -8.63 -9.37 -14.11
C VAL A 53 -7.31 -9.64 -13.40
N ARG A 54 -7.32 -10.13 -12.15
CA ARG A 54 -6.12 -10.54 -11.41
C ARG A 54 -5.37 -11.65 -12.14
N ALA A 55 -6.07 -12.69 -12.57
CA ALA A 55 -5.46 -13.79 -13.32
C ALA A 55 -4.81 -13.31 -14.62
N VAL A 56 -5.49 -12.41 -15.36
CA VAL A 56 -4.92 -11.78 -16.58
C VAL A 56 -3.67 -10.98 -16.24
N ALA A 57 -3.69 -10.18 -15.17
CA ALA A 57 -2.55 -9.39 -14.75
C ALA A 57 -1.35 -10.29 -14.40
N GLU A 58 -1.56 -11.35 -13.59
CA GLU A 58 -0.52 -12.32 -13.23
C GLU A 58 0.07 -13.02 -14.46
N GLU A 59 -0.77 -13.41 -15.41
CA GLU A 59 -0.31 -14.03 -16.67
C GLU A 59 0.54 -13.06 -17.50
N GLN A 60 0.08 -11.82 -17.69
CA GLN A 60 0.79 -10.85 -18.54
C GLN A 60 2.12 -10.40 -17.90
N PHE A 61 2.13 -10.13 -16.60
CA PHE A 61 3.38 -9.83 -15.89
C PHE A 61 4.32 -11.03 -15.85
N GLY A 62 3.79 -12.25 -15.73
CA GLY A 62 4.59 -13.48 -15.82
C GLY A 62 5.28 -13.61 -17.19
N LYS A 63 4.57 -13.34 -18.29
CA LYS A 63 5.14 -13.32 -19.65
C LYS A 63 6.24 -12.25 -19.78
N LEU A 64 5.99 -11.04 -19.25
CA LEU A 64 6.98 -9.96 -19.29
C LEU A 64 8.25 -10.33 -18.53
N LEU A 65 8.12 -10.87 -17.31
CA LEU A 65 9.27 -11.32 -16.53
C LEU A 65 10.06 -12.43 -17.21
N ALA A 66 9.38 -13.38 -17.87
CA ALA A 66 10.02 -14.44 -18.65
C ALA A 66 10.79 -13.86 -19.86
N ALA A 67 10.22 -12.89 -20.56
CA ALA A 67 10.88 -12.22 -21.69
C ALA A 67 12.13 -11.44 -21.23
N VAL A 68 12.05 -10.72 -20.13
CA VAL A 68 13.21 -9.98 -19.56
C VAL A 68 14.31 -10.95 -19.14
N ARG A 69 13.99 -12.05 -18.46
CA ARG A 69 14.96 -13.08 -18.07
C ARG A 69 15.62 -13.73 -19.28
N LYS A 70 14.85 -14.00 -20.32
CA LYS A 70 15.40 -14.54 -21.57
C LYS A 70 16.36 -13.54 -22.23
N ALA A 71 15.98 -12.29 -22.36
CA ALA A 71 16.85 -11.24 -22.91
C ALA A 71 18.16 -11.09 -22.09
N GLN A 72 18.08 -11.16 -20.77
CA GLN A 72 19.25 -11.18 -19.91
C GLN A 72 20.18 -12.37 -20.21
N ALA A 73 19.61 -13.57 -20.30
CA ALA A 73 20.38 -14.78 -20.61
C ALA A 73 21.06 -14.71 -21.99
N ASP A 74 20.33 -14.21 -23.00
CA ASP A 74 20.85 -14.05 -24.36
C ASP A 74 22.04 -13.06 -24.38
N VAL A 75 21.94 -11.94 -23.64
CA VAL A 75 23.06 -10.99 -23.52
C VAL A 75 24.26 -11.60 -22.81
N MET A 76 24.05 -12.36 -21.73
CA MET A 76 25.15 -13.00 -21.00
C MET A 76 25.86 -14.04 -21.87
N LEU A 77 25.11 -14.87 -22.57
CA LEU A 77 25.67 -15.85 -23.50
C LEU A 77 26.49 -15.17 -24.62
N PHE A 78 25.93 -14.09 -25.21
CA PHE A 78 26.64 -13.33 -26.23
C PHE A 78 27.98 -12.75 -25.71
N LEU A 79 27.99 -12.20 -24.48
CA LEU A 79 29.20 -11.66 -23.89
C LEU A 79 30.24 -12.76 -23.63
N GLU A 80 29.81 -13.91 -23.12
CA GLU A 80 30.70 -15.09 -22.88
C GLU A 80 31.32 -15.61 -24.19
N GLU A 81 30.54 -15.74 -25.27
CA GLU A 81 31.05 -16.14 -26.59
C GLU A 81 32.10 -15.15 -27.12
N LYS A 82 31.87 -13.82 -26.95
CA LYS A 82 32.82 -12.79 -27.39
C LYS A 82 34.08 -12.78 -26.55
N GLU A 83 33.96 -12.99 -25.24
CA GLU A 83 35.09 -13.13 -24.33
C GLU A 83 35.96 -14.34 -24.72
N GLN A 84 35.35 -15.51 -24.87
CA GLN A 84 36.08 -16.74 -25.26
C GLN A 84 36.76 -16.61 -26.62
N ALA A 85 36.11 -16.01 -27.60
CA ALA A 85 36.69 -15.77 -28.93
C ALA A 85 37.90 -14.81 -28.83
N ALA A 86 37.79 -13.72 -28.04
CA ALA A 86 38.90 -12.79 -27.87
C ALA A 86 40.08 -13.39 -27.11
N LEU A 87 39.80 -14.16 -26.06
CA LEU A 87 40.86 -14.89 -25.31
C LEU A 87 41.56 -15.94 -26.17
N SER A 88 40.81 -16.70 -26.95
CA SER A 88 41.41 -17.68 -27.89
C SER A 88 42.32 -17.02 -28.93
N GLN A 89 41.85 -15.89 -29.50
CA GLN A 89 42.65 -15.10 -30.46
C GLN A 89 43.94 -14.54 -29.80
N ALA A 90 43.78 -13.96 -28.57
CA ALA A 90 44.91 -13.42 -27.83
C ALA A 90 45.96 -14.52 -27.49
N ASN A 91 45.50 -15.69 -27.06
CA ASN A 91 46.37 -16.82 -26.75
C ASN A 91 47.08 -17.34 -28.01
N GLY A 92 46.38 -17.38 -29.16
CA GLY A 92 47.00 -17.75 -30.44
C GLY A 92 48.11 -16.77 -30.85
N ILE A 93 47.86 -15.47 -30.74
CA ILE A 93 48.85 -14.43 -31.03
C ILE A 93 50.03 -14.53 -30.05
N LYS A 94 49.76 -14.71 -28.76
CA LYS A 94 50.80 -14.89 -27.74
C LYS A 94 51.70 -16.09 -28.05
N ALA A 95 51.12 -17.23 -28.33
CA ALA A 95 51.90 -18.44 -28.69
C ALA A 95 52.77 -18.24 -29.93
N HIS A 96 52.23 -17.51 -30.95
CA HIS A 96 53.00 -17.17 -32.14
C HIS A 96 54.17 -16.22 -31.82
N LEU A 97 53.96 -15.20 -31.01
CA LEU A 97 55.03 -14.29 -30.59
C LEU A 97 56.10 -15.00 -29.73
N GLU A 98 55.71 -15.91 -28.85
CA GLU A 98 56.63 -16.74 -28.05
C GLU A 98 57.46 -17.62 -28.94
N TYR A 99 56.90 -18.28 -29.95
CA TYR A 99 57.63 -19.05 -30.93
C TYR A 99 58.63 -18.18 -31.71
N ARG A 100 58.21 -17.04 -32.23
CA ARG A 100 59.11 -16.09 -32.93
C ARG A 100 60.25 -15.58 -32.00
N SER A 101 59.93 -15.29 -30.75
CA SER A 101 60.93 -14.87 -29.76
C SER A 101 62.01 -15.96 -29.55
N ALA A 102 61.58 -17.22 -29.48
CA ALA A 102 62.52 -18.36 -29.34
C ALA A 102 63.37 -18.53 -30.61
N GLU A 103 62.82 -18.35 -31.80
CA GLU A 103 63.55 -18.36 -33.04
C GLU A 103 64.58 -17.22 -33.14
N MET A 104 64.18 -15.99 -32.78
CA MET A 104 65.12 -14.86 -32.72
C MET A 104 66.20 -15.03 -31.69
N GLU A 105 65.98 -15.72 -30.55
CA GLU A 105 66.98 -16.02 -29.56
C GLU A 105 67.99 -16.98 -30.13
N LYS A 106 67.61 -18.06 -30.86
CA LYS A 106 68.50 -18.96 -31.57
C LYS A 106 69.35 -18.23 -32.62
N SER A 107 68.73 -17.35 -33.40
CA SER A 107 69.40 -16.52 -34.40
C SER A 107 70.43 -15.60 -33.73
N ARG A 108 70.13 -15.04 -32.55
CA ARG A 108 71.06 -14.28 -31.76
C ARG A 108 72.25 -15.09 -31.32
N GLU A 109 72.01 -16.26 -30.75
CA GLU A 109 73.12 -17.21 -30.34
C GLU A 109 73.98 -17.60 -31.51
N GLU A 110 73.38 -17.83 -32.66
CA GLU A 110 74.13 -18.18 -33.89
C GLU A 110 74.95 -16.99 -34.40
N LEU A 111 74.40 -15.79 -34.37
CA LEU A 111 75.10 -14.55 -34.74
C LEU A 111 76.25 -14.26 -33.77
N GLU A 112 76.11 -14.49 -32.47
CA GLU A 112 77.20 -14.42 -31.46
C GLU A 112 78.29 -15.38 -31.75
N ARG A 113 77.95 -16.60 -32.16
CA ARG A 113 78.92 -17.65 -32.56
C ARG A 113 79.71 -17.20 -33.82
N VAL A 114 79.00 -16.69 -34.86
CA VAL A 114 79.63 -16.18 -36.09
C VAL A 114 80.53 -14.99 -35.79
N ALA A 115 80.08 -14.08 -34.90
CA ALA A 115 80.89 -12.92 -34.47
C ALA A 115 82.17 -13.23 -33.74
N ALA A 116 82.25 -14.40 -33.13
CA ALA A 116 83.47 -14.92 -32.45
C ALA A 116 84.51 -15.51 -33.41
N ILE A 117 84.20 -15.63 -34.70
CA ILE A 117 85.18 -16.20 -35.71
C ILE A 117 86.28 -15.15 -36.00
N SER A 118 87.49 -15.48 -35.63
CA SER A 118 88.64 -14.60 -35.86
C SER A 118 89.17 -14.58 -37.32
N ASN A 119 88.83 -15.58 -38.15
CA ASN A 119 89.17 -15.62 -39.57
C ASN A 119 88.20 -14.82 -40.40
N THR A 120 88.68 -13.72 -41.02
CA THR A 120 87.81 -12.76 -41.76
C THR A 120 87.10 -13.41 -42.96
N VAL A 121 87.67 -14.37 -43.62
CA VAL A 121 87.03 -15.01 -44.79
C VAL A 121 85.93 -15.93 -44.34
N LEU A 122 86.13 -16.78 -43.36
CA LEU A 122 85.13 -17.65 -42.78
C LEU A 122 84.01 -16.84 -42.12
N PHE A 123 84.29 -15.73 -41.45
CA PHE A 123 83.30 -14.83 -40.88
C PHE A 123 82.39 -14.28 -41.97
N LEU A 124 82.94 -13.76 -43.07
CA LEU A 124 82.12 -13.19 -44.17
C LEU A 124 81.23 -14.23 -44.89
N GLU A 125 81.70 -15.47 -44.99
CA GLU A 125 80.99 -16.59 -45.57
C GLU A 125 79.77 -16.97 -44.71
N GLU A 126 80.00 -17.22 -43.40
CA GLU A 126 78.89 -17.55 -42.49
C GLU A 126 77.97 -16.44 -42.21
N TYR A 127 78.43 -15.15 -42.13
CA TYR A 127 77.61 -13.98 -42.00
C TYR A 127 76.71 -13.77 -43.18
N ARG A 128 77.20 -14.03 -44.41
CA ARG A 128 76.38 -13.93 -45.61
C ARG A 128 75.20 -14.96 -45.61
N GLN A 129 75.46 -16.19 -45.21
CA GLN A 129 74.48 -17.25 -45.10
C GLN A 129 73.41 -16.84 -44.02
N PHE A 130 73.83 -16.30 -42.90
CA PHE A 130 72.95 -15.83 -41.85
C PHE A 130 72.05 -14.68 -42.38
N LYS A 131 72.60 -13.70 -43.10
CA LYS A 131 71.86 -12.54 -43.58
C LYS A 131 70.89 -12.90 -44.67
N GLU A 132 71.13 -13.90 -45.53
CA GLU A 132 70.22 -14.39 -46.54
C GLU A 132 69.01 -15.13 -45.92
N ALA A 133 69.08 -15.60 -44.72
CA ALA A 133 68.05 -16.28 -43.97
C ALA A 133 67.13 -15.30 -43.15
N GLU A 134 67.62 -14.06 -42.94
CA GLU A 134 66.86 -13.05 -42.14
C GLU A 134 65.86 -12.34 -42.98
N ASP A 135 64.60 -12.76 -42.88
CA ASP A 135 63.47 -12.10 -43.47
C ASP A 135 63.11 -10.85 -42.67
N SER A 136 63.00 -9.69 -43.28
CA SER A 136 62.75 -8.39 -42.60
C SER A 136 61.31 -8.27 -42.18
N ASP A 137 60.98 -8.84 -41.07
CA ASP A 137 59.65 -8.79 -40.46
C ASP A 137 59.39 -7.50 -39.69
N ALA A 138 58.40 -6.72 -40.13
CA ALA A 138 57.89 -5.61 -39.35
C ALA A 138 57.26 -6.14 -38.05
N PHE A 139 57.52 -5.49 -36.91
CA PHE A 139 56.87 -5.83 -35.64
C PHE A 139 55.35 -5.66 -35.75
N PRO A 140 54.56 -6.72 -35.52
CA PRO A 140 53.11 -6.60 -35.60
C PRO A 140 52.58 -5.75 -34.46
N SER A 141 51.72 -4.77 -34.74
CA SER A 141 50.93 -4.10 -33.73
C SER A 141 49.78 -5.03 -33.33
N VAL A 142 49.71 -5.38 -32.04
CA VAL A 142 48.65 -6.28 -31.54
C VAL A 142 47.53 -5.43 -30.93
N TYR A 143 46.36 -5.47 -31.54
CA TYR A 143 45.17 -4.77 -31.06
C TYR A 143 43.94 -5.70 -31.10
N ILE A 144 43.29 -5.85 -29.96
CA ILE A 144 42.05 -6.58 -29.83
C ILE A 144 40.90 -5.59 -29.69
N GLY A 145 40.15 -5.32 -30.78
CA GLY A 145 39.11 -4.27 -30.88
C GLY A 145 37.79 -4.60 -30.11
N LEU A 146 37.78 -5.55 -29.18
CA LEU A 146 36.59 -5.91 -28.41
C LEU A 146 36.12 -4.78 -27.48
N LYS A 147 37.05 -4.01 -26.89
CA LYS A 147 36.74 -2.94 -25.93
C LYS A 147 35.83 -1.87 -26.50
N ASP A 148 36.03 -1.48 -27.74
CA ASP A 148 35.22 -0.44 -28.41
C ASP A 148 33.81 -0.93 -28.71
N LYS A 149 33.67 -2.22 -29.11
CA LYS A 149 32.37 -2.86 -29.34
C LYS A 149 31.57 -2.99 -28.02
N LEU A 150 32.23 -3.29 -26.89
CA LEU A 150 31.59 -3.42 -25.60
C LEU A 150 30.98 -2.10 -25.11
N SER A 151 31.58 -0.95 -25.44
CA SER A 151 31.01 0.37 -25.12
C SER A 151 29.67 0.62 -25.81
N GLY A 152 29.55 0.21 -27.08
CA GLY A 152 28.30 0.26 -27.83
C GLY A 152 27.21 -0.64 -27.24
N ILE A 153 27.57 -1.87 -26.89
CA ILE A 153 26.64 -2.82 -26.25
C ILE A 153 26.12 -2.29 -24.92
N ARG A 154 27.02 -1.74 -24.07
CA ARG A 154 26.62 -1.10 -22.80
C ARG A 154 25.57 -0.01 -23.00
N LYS A 155 25.78 0.85 -24.02
CA LYS A 155 24.84 1.91 -24.35
C LYS A 155 23.48 1.37 -24.77
N VAL A 156 23.44 0.37 -25.67
CA VAL A 156 22.19 -0.27 -26.12
C VAL A 156 21.43 -0.87 -24.95
N ILE A 157 22.12 -1.57 -24.02
CA ILE A 157 21.49 -2.16 -22.83
C ILE A 157 20.89 -1.05 -21.95
N ALA A 158 21.67 0.01 -21.67
CA ALA A 158 21.22 1.11 -20.81
C ALA A 158 20.00 1.85 -21.42
N ASP A 159 20.06 2.20 -22.69
CA ASP A 159 18.97 2.91 -23.38
C ASP A 159 17.69 2.04 -23.45
N SER A 160 17.81 0.75 -23.75
CA SER A 160 16.68 -0.17 -23.77
C SER A 160 16.05 -0.37 -22.40
N THR A 161 16.86 -0.49 -21.36
CA THR A 161 16.38 -0.61 -19.97
C THR A 161 15.67 0.66 -19.53
N ALA A 162 16.22 1.83 -19.81
CA ALA A 162 15.59 3.11 -19.49
C ALA A 162 14.22 3.25 -20.17
N HIS A 163 14.11 2.83 -21.44
CA HIS A 163 12.85 2.86 -22.17
C HIS A 163 11.78 1.93 -21.55
N LEU A 164 12.17 0.73 -21.13
CA LEU A 164 11.26 -0.21 -20.46
C LEU A 164 10.78 0.35 -19.11
N VAL A 165 11.66 0.97 -18.32
CA VAL A 165 11.28 1.62 -17.06
C VAL A 165 10.28 2.75 -17.32
N GLN A 166 10.50 3.57 -18.34
CA GLN A 166 9.57 4.65 -18.70
C GLN A 166 8.20 4.13 -19.13
N LEU A 167 8.13 3.01 -19.85
CA LEU A 167 6.86 2.36 -20.21
C LEU A 167 6.10 1.88 -18.96
N LEU A 168 6.79 1.34 -17.95
CA LEU A 168 6.17 0.91 -16.69
C LEU A 168 5.65 2.11 -15.87
N GLU A 169 6.37 3.23 -15.85
CA GLU A 169 5.88 4.45 -15.18
C GLU A 169 4.63 5.03 -15.89
N ASN A 170 4.60 5.04 -17.20
CA ASN A 170 3.42 5.43 -17.97
C ASN A 170 2.21 4.53 -17.70
N TYR A 171 2.44 3.21 -17.56
CA TYR A 171 1.40 2.27 -17.18
C TYR A 171 0.81 2.58 -15.80
N LYS A 172 1.68 2.87 -14.81
CA LYS A 172 1.27 3.29 -13.46
C LYS A 172 0.42 4.56 -13.49
N GLY A 173 0.81 5.56 -14.31
CA GLY A 173 0.02 6.78 -14.50
C GLY A 173 -1.38 6.53 -15.01
N LYS A 174 -1.54 5.65 -16.02
CA LYS A 174 -2.86 5.27 -16.55
C LYS A 174 -3.73 4.58 -15.50
N LEU A 175 -3.18 3.68 -14.69
CA LEU A 175 -3.95 3.05 -13.61
C LEU A 175 -4.44 4.08 -12.57
N GLN A 176 -3.65 5.11 -12.28
CA GLN A 176 -4.07 6.19 -11.37
C GLN A 176 -5.18 7.06 -11.96
N GLU A 177 -5.23 7.25 -13.27
CA GLU A 177 -6.33 7.94 -13.95
C GLU A 177 -7.65 7.17 -13.81
N PHE A 178 -7.63 5.85 -14.07
CA PHE A 178 -8.80 5.00 -13.85
C PHE A 178 -9.30 5.04 -12.40
N ALA A 179 -8.39 4.99 -11.41
CA ALA A 179 -8.76 5.06 -10.00
C ALA A 179 -9.48 6.39 -9.63
N LYS A 180 -9.15 7.49 -10.30
CA LYS A 180 -9.83 8.78 -10.07
C LYS A 180 -11.23 8.81 -10.68
N GLU A 181 -11.44 8.23 -11.85
CA GLU A 181 -12.75 8.16 -12.51
C GLU A 181 -13.71 7.27 -11.73
N GLU A 182 -13.27 6.09 -11.27
CA GLU A 182 -14.10 5.17 -10.48
C GLU A 182 -14.54 5.76 -9.13
N GLU A 183 -13.71 6.55 -8.48
CA GLU A 183 -14.06 7.19 -7.21
C GLU A 183 -15.24 8.17 -7.36
N TYR A 184 -15.39 8.80 -8.51
CA TYR A 184 -16.48 9.72 -8.81
C TYR A 184 -17.81 8.99 -9.01
N ASP A 185 -17.83 7.87 -9.72
CA ASP A 185 -19.03 7.09 -10.00
C ASP A 185 -19.60 6.39 -8.76
N ILE A 186 -18.74 5.81 -7.94
CA ILE A 186 -19.13 5.16 -6.67
C ILE A 186 -19.73 6.19 -5.70
N ARG A 187 -19.15 7.36 -5.56
CA ARG A 187 -19.68 8.45 -4.71
C ARG A 187 -21.08 8.91 -5.15
N THR A 188 -21.32 9.02 -6.44
CA THR A 188 -22.62 9.50 -6.98
C THR A 188 -23.73 8.50 -6.72
N GLN A 189 -23.47 7.19 -6.85
CA GLN A 189 -24.47 6.14 -6.62
C GLN A 189 -24.79 5.95 -5.14
N VAL A 190 -23.78 6.04 -4.27
CA VAL A 190 -23.93 5.89 -2.82
C VAL A 190 -24.62 7.09 -2.19
N SER A 191 -24.37 8.31 -2.62
CA SER A 191 -25.03 9.51 -2.08
C SER A 191 -26.55 9.50 -2.24
N ALA A 192 -27.07 8.89 -3.30
CA ALA A 192 -28.50 8.72 -3.52
C ALA A 192 -29.17 7.77 -2.49
N VAL A 193 -28.42 6.81 -1.94
CA VAL A 193 -28.91 5.90 -0.90
C VAL A 193 -28.83 6.54 0.49
N VAL A 194 -27.78 7.31 0.77
CA VAL A 194 -27.52 7.97 2.06
C VAL A 194 -28.47 9.14 2.33
N GLN A 195 -28.97 9.83 1.31
CA GLN A 195 -29.88 10.97 1.46
C GLN A 195 -31.29 10.63 1.94
N ARG A 196 -31.68 9.35 1.99
CA ARG A 196 -32.96 8.94 2.58
C ARG A 196 -32.87 9.01 4.11
N LYS A 197 -33.38 10.09 4.71
CA LYS A 197 -33.53 10.22 6.16
C LYS A 197 -34.30 9.01 6.72
N TYR A 198 -33.61 8.17 7.46
CA TYR A 198 -34.25 7.11 8.24
C TYR A 198 -35.11 7.73 9.33
N ARG A 199 -36.44 7.65 9.18
CA ARG A 199 -37.44 8.28 10.07
C ARG A 199 -37.64 7.57 11.41
N THR A 200 -37.05 6.39 11.64
CA THR A 200 -37.17 5.63 12.88
C THR A 200 -35.77 5.33 13.45
N SER A 201 -35.16 6.33 14.07
CA SER A 201 -33.94 6.09 14.82
C SER A 201 -34.30 5.48 16.18
N LYS A 202 -33.87 4.24 16.46
CA LYS A 202 -33.81 3.76 17.83
C LYS A 202 -33.08 4.79 18.69
N PRO A 203 -33.44 5.00 19.95
CA PRO A 203 -32.71 5.89 20.83
C PRO A 203 -31.22 5.48 20.89
N GLU A 204 -30.37 6.40 21.24
CA GLU A 204 -28.96 6.12 21.46
C GLU A 204 -28.80 5.21 22.67
N PRO A 205 -27.89 4.23 22.63
CA PRO A 205 -27.58 3.39 23.78
C PRO A 205 -27.16 4.21 24.99
N SER A 206 -27.50 3.77 26.18
CA SER A 206 -27.20 4.43 27.44
C SER A 206 -26.30 3.58 28.36
N THR A 207 -26.34 2.27 28.21
CA THR A 207 -25.50 1.33 28.97
C THR A 207 -24.48 0.64 28.06
N ARG A 208 -23.36 0.18 28.62
CA ARG A 208 -22.34 -0.55 27.85
C ARG A 208 -22.91 -1.79 27.17
N GLU A 209 -23.80 -2.51 27.83
CA GLU A 209 -24.50 -3.67 27.26
C GLU A 209 -25.31 -3.33 25.99
N GLU A 210 -25.99 -2.16 25.99
CA GLU A 210 -26.72 -1.67 24.84
C GLU A 210 -25.76 -1.27 23.70
N PHE A 211 -24.59 -0.66 24.00
CA PHE A 211 -23.54 -0.35 23.01
C PHE A 211 -22.95 -1.64 22.41
N LEU A 212 -22.75 -2.68 23.20
CA LEU A 212 -22.23 -3.97 22.73
C LEU A 212 -23.16 -4.67 21.70
N GLN A 213 -24.45 -4.31 21.62
CA GLN A 213 -25.32 -4.78 20.53
C GLN A 213 -24.86 -4.28 19.15
N TYR A 214 -24.03 -3.25 19.08
CA TYR A 214 -23.43 -2.69 17.86
C TYR A 214 -21.95 -2.99 17.77
N ALA A 215 -21.46 -3.94 18.58
CA ALA A 215 -20.08 -4.36 18.58
C ALA A 215 -19.58 -4.71 17.18
N HIS A 216 -18.47 -4.14 16.79
CA HIS A 216 -17.86 -4.37 15.50
C HIS A 216 -16.37 -4.66 15.66
N ASP A 217 -15.98 -5.79 15.12
CA ASP A 217 -14.58 -6.21 15.16
C ASP A 217 -13.77 -5.45 14.12
N ILE A 218 -12.81 -4.65 14.60
CA ILE A 218 -11.87 -3.91 13.75
C ILE A 218 -10.44 -4.33 14.04
N THR A 219 -9.58 -4.18 13.06
CA THR A 219 -8.13 -4.38 13.17
C THR A 219 -7.41 -3.25 12.47
N PHE A 220 -6.17 -2.98 12.87
CA PHE A 220 -5.32 -2.03 12.13
C PHE A 220 -4.94 -2.59 10.77
N ASP A 221 -4.95 -1.73 9.76
CA ASP A 221 -4.56 -2.09 8.40
C ASP A 221 -3.03 -1.94 8.23
N PRO A 222 -2.30 -3.06 8.08
CA PRO A 222 -0.84 -3.04 7.94
C PRO A 222 -0.37 -2.30 6.67
N ASP A 223 -1.23 -2.20 5.65
CA ASP A 223 -0.87 -1.53 4.40
C ASP A 223 -0.95 0.00 4.51
N THR A 224 -1.65 0.53 5.51
CA THR A 224 -1.76 1.96 5.77
C THR A 224 -0.79 2.46 6.83
N ALA A 225 -0.32 1.60 7.73
CA ALA A 225 0.51 1.98 8.87
C ALA A 225 1.80 2.70 8.47
N HIS A 226 2.09 3.84 9.12
CA HIS A 226 3.36 4.53 8.96
C HIS A 226 4.54 3.63 9.38
N ARG A 227 5.72 3.77 8.76
CA ARG A 227 6.90 2.90 9.01
C ARG A 227 7.40 2.90 10.45
N TYR A 228 7.13 3.94 11.24
CA TYR A 228 7.46 4.01 12.67
C TYR A 228 6.40 3.37 13.58
N LEU A 229 5.31 2.86 13.03
CA LEU A 229 4.26 2.19 13.79
C LEU A 229 4.42 0.68 13.71
N ARG A 230 4.65 0.05 14.87
CA ARG A 230 4.73 -1.40 14.99
C ARG A 230 3.35 -1.98 15.29
N LEU A 231 2.85 -2.85 14.42
CA LEU A 231 1.64 -3.62 14.65
C LEU A 231 1.96 -4.93 15.37
N GLN A 232 1.11 -5.32 16.31
CA GLN A 232 1.26 -6.49 17.19
C GLN A 232 -0.13 -7.08 17.48
N GLU A 233 -0.19 -8.25 18.12
CA GLU A 233 -1.43 -8.90 18.58
C GLU A 233 -2.45 -9.04 17.43
N ASP A 234 -2.03 -9.68 16.31
CA ASP A 234 -2.85 -9.86 15.12
C ASP A 234 -3.48 -8.55 14.60
N ASN A 235 -2.68 -7.48 14.58
CA ASN A 235 -3.06 -6.12 14.19
C ASN A 235 -4.12 -5.48 15.12
N ARG A 236 -4.15 -5.87 16.39
CA ARG A 236 -5.02 -5.24 17.42
C ARG A 236 -4.28 -4.25 18.31
N LYS A 237 -2.94 -4.20 18.22
CA LYS A 237 -2.13 -3.25 18.96
C LYS A 237 -1.16 -2.54 18.05
N VAL A 238 -1.03 -1.23 18.25
CA VAL A 238 -0.08 -0.39 17.54
C VAL A 238 0.75 0.41 18.54
N ALA A 239 2.06 0.51 18.27
CA ALA A 239 3.01 1.28 19.06
C ALA A 239 3.86 2.18 18.17
N ASN A 240 4.08 3.43 18.58
CA ASN A 240 5.04 4.31 17.92
C ASN A 240 6.46 4.01 18.45
N THR A 241 7.29 3.45 17.58
CA THR A 241 8.66 3.01 17.88
C THR A 241 9.73 3.98 17.38
N SER A 242 9.35 5.23 17.02
CA SER A 242 10.32 6.22 16.53
C SER A 242 11.60 6.26 17.39
N PRO A 243 12.79 6.30 16.80
CA PRO A 243 13.11 6.46 15.36
C PRO A 243 13.27 5.14 14.58
N TRP A 244 12.84 3.99 15.12
CA TRP A 244 13.02 2.68 14.52
C TRP A 244 11.96 2.40 13.47
N GLU A 245 12.40 2.19 12.22
CA GLU A 245 11.54 1.84 11.10
C GLU A 245 11.30 0.33 11.02
N HIS A 246 10.09 -0.03 10.57
CA HIS A 246 9.73 -1.40 10.25
C HIS A 246 9.81 -1.62 8.72
N PRO A 247 10.19 -2.81 8.27
CA PRO A 247 10.40 -3.13 6.85
C PRO A 247 9.09 -3.33 6.10
N TYR A 248 8.18 -2.35 6.18
CA TYR A 248 6.94 -2.38 5.40
C TYR A 248 7.19 -2.04 3.94
N PRO A 249 6.50 -2.70 2.99
CA PRO A 249 6.58 -2.35 1.57
C PRO A 249 6.10 -0.91 1.36
N ASP A 250 6.67 -0.22 0.36
CA ASP A 250 6.19 1.10 -0.03
C ASP A 250 4.92 0.95 -0.88
N LEU A 251 3.77 1.30 -0.26
CA LEU A 251 2.45 1.21 -0.88
C LEU A 251 1.83 2.61 -1.02
N PRO A 252 1.00 2.87 -2.04
CA PRO A 252 0.25 4.12 -2.16
C PRO A 252 -0.64 4.40 -0.94
N SER A 253 -1.19 3.35 -0.31
CA SER A 253 -2.03 3.42 0.88
C SER A 253 -1.29 3.78 2.17
N ARG A 254 0.03 3.62 2.22
CA ARG A 254 0.84 3.82 3.42
C ARG A 254 1.07 5.30 3.72
N PHE A 255 0.82 5.70 4.97
CA PHE A 255 1.23 7.02 5.47
C PHE A 255 2.75 7.14 5.52
N THR A 256 3.31 8.25 5.03
CA THR A 256 4.76 8.48 4.98
C THR A 256 5.23 9.62 5.87
N HIS A 257 4.38 10.62 6.14
CA HIS A 257 4.72 11.75 7.01
C HIS A 257 4.04 11.62 8.39
N TRP A 258 2.71 11.53 8.39
CA TRP A 258 1.95 11.44 9.63
C TRP A 258 1.98 10.00 10.18
N ARG A 259 2.32 9.84 11.47
CA ARG A 259 2.39 8.53 12.14
C ARG A 259 0.99 7.99 12.41
N GLN A 260 0.28 7.71 11.34
CA GLN A 260 -1.11 7.28 11.32
C GLN A 260 -1.26 5.86 10.81
N VAL A 261 -2.39 5.25 11.17
CA VAL A 261 -2.86 3.96 10.67
C VAL A 261 -4.38 3.98 10.64
N LEU A 262 -5.00 3.30 9.69
CA LEU A 262 -6.44 3.13 9.61
C LEU A 262 -6.87 1.74 10.07
N SER A 263 -8.17 1.57 10.29
CA SER A 263 -8.78 0.24 10.37
C SER A 263 -8.84 -0.42 8.99
N GLN A 264 -8.74 -1.75 8.97
CA GLN A 264 -8.95 -2.54 7.75
C GLN A 264 -10.43 -2.52 7.33
N GLN A 265 -11.33 -2.54 8.32
CA GLN A 265 -12.78 -2.53 8.10
C GLN A 265 -13.29 -1.10 7.95
N SER A 266 -14.15 -0.88 6.96
CA SER A 266 -14.89 0.36 6.79
C SER A 266 -16.21 0.32 7.55
N LEU A 267 -16.67 1.50 7.99
CA LEU A 267 -17.93 1.69 8.68
C LEU A 267 -18.89 2.42 7.74
N PHE A 268 -20.05 1.80 7.42
CA PHE A 268 -20.98 2.36 6.43
C PHE A 268 -22.44 1.96 6.68
N LEU A 269 -23.35 2.92 6.65
CA LEU A 269 -24.82 2.79 6.71
C LEU A 269 -25.41 2.10 7.96
N HIS A 270 -24.58 1.68 8.93
CA HIS A 270 -25.01 1.00 10.15
C HIS A 270 -24.58 1.76 11.41
N ARG A 271 -24.90 1.19 12.56
CA ARG A 271 -24.38 1.59 13.85
C ARG A 271 -23.22 0.67 14.19
N TYR A 272 -22.14 1.24 14.74
CA TYR A 272 -20.95 0.51 15.10
C TYR A 272 -20.44 0.95 16.46
N TYR A 273 -19.92 0.00 17.21
CA TYR A 273 -19.28 0.27 18.48
C TYR A 273 -17.99 -0.55 18.61
N PHE A 274 -16.94 0.08 19.06
CA PHE A 274 -15.67 -0.57 19.38
C PHE A 274 -14.97 0.18 20.51
N GLU A 275 -14.07 -0.50 21.21
CA GLU A 275 -13.32 0.09 22.32
C GLU A 275 -11.82 0.05 22.02
N VAL A 276 -11.10 1.07 22.49
CA VAL A 276 -9.64 1.15 22.39
C VAL A 276 -9.04 1.55 23.74
N GLU A 277 -7.90 0.96 24.05
CA GLU A 277 -7.07 1.35 25.18
C GLU A 277 -5.93 2.25 24.69
N ILE A 278 -5.74 3.39 25.34
CA ILE A 278 -4.72 4.35 24.99
C ILE A 278 -3.67 4.47 26.08
N SER A 279 -2.40 4.60 25.70
CA SER A 279 -1.30 4.81 26.64
C SER A 279 -0.27 5.77 26.07
N GLY A 280 0.11 6.77 26.89
CA GLY A 280 1.00 7.86 26.48
C GLY A 280 0.23 9.15 26.16
N ALA A 281 0.94 10.20 25.82
CA ALA A 281 0.41 11.53 25.53
C ALA A 281 0.59 11.88 24.06
N GLY A 282 -0.39 12.54 23.44
CA GLY A 282 -0.35 12.90 22.02
C GLY A 282 -0.93 11.82 21.12
N ILE A 283 -1.99 11.16 21.59
CA ILE A 283 -2.72 10.13 20.84
C ILE A 283 -4.01 10.75 20.31
N TYR A 284 -4.32 10.46 19.04
CA TYR A 284 -5.57 10.84 18.40
C TYR A 284 -6.31 9.57 17.95
N VAL A 285 -7.60 9.52 18.27
CA VAL A 285 -8.51 8.44 17.86
C VAL A 285 -9.71 9.09 17.18
N GLY A 286 -10.10 8.58 16.02
CA GLY A 286 -11.20 9.19 15.30
C GLY A 286 -11.67 8.42 14.08
N LEU A 287 -12.32 9.12 13.18
CA LEU A 287 -12.76 8.64 11.88
C LEU A 287 -12.21 9.52 10.76
N THR A 288 -11.99 8.92 9.61
CA THR A 288 -11.65 9.63 8.37
C THR A 288 -12.23 8.91 7.16
N CYS A 289 -12.31 9.61 6.02
CA CYS A 289 -12.64 9.02 4.73
C CYS A 289 -11.42 8.34 4.08
N LYS A 290 -11.66 7.44 3.13
CA LYS A 290 -10.59 6.71 2.43
C LYS A 290 -9.63 7.65 1.68
N GLY A 291 -10.13 8.78 1.20
CA GLY A 291 -9.40 9.78 0.39
C GLY A 291 -8.41 10.66 1.16
N ILE A 292 -8.17 10.42 2.45
CA ILE A 292 -7.16 11.18 3.20
C ILE A 292 -5.77 11.03 2.57
N ASP A 293 -5.02 12.13 2.44
CA ASP A 293 -3.71 12.13 1.83
C ASP A 293 -2.72 11.28 2.66
N ARG A 294 -2.04 10.37 1.97
CA ARG A 294 -1.08 9.42 2.58
C ARG A 294 0.36 9.89 2.50
N LYS A 295 0.68 10.79 1.57
CA LYS A 295 2.05 11.14 1.22
C LYS A 295 2.42 12.58 1.57
N GLY A 296 1.44 13.47 1.67
CA GLY A 296 1.64 14.87 1.97
C GLY A 296 2.06 15.16 3.41
N GLU A 297 2.78 16.25 3.57
CA GLU A 297 3.24 16.78 4.87
C GLU A 297 2.28 17.84 5.42
N GLU A 298 1.35 18.29 4.60
CA GLU A 298 0.37 19.29 4.98
C GLU A 298 -0.64 18.75 6.00
N ARG A 299 -1.25 19.63 6.76
CA ARG A 299 -2.20 19.27 7.82
C ARG A 299 -3.47 18.57 7.32
N ASN A 300 -3.84 18.76 6.06
CA ASN A 300 -4.94 18.02 5.44
C ASN A 300 -4.71 16.50 5.37
N GLY A 301 -3.46 16.04 5.46
CA GLY A 301 -3.10 14.62 5.56
C GLY A 301 -3.20 14.03 6.97
N CYS A 302 -3.50 14.83 8.02
CA CYS A 302 -3.72 14.31 9.38
C CYS A 302 -5.20 14.34 9.77
N ILE A 303 -5.60 13.44 10.67
CA ILE A 303 -7.00 13.27 11.10
C ILE A 303 -7.56 14.41 11.98
N SER A 304 -6.79 15.46 12.20
CA SER A 304 -7.24 16.68 12.86
C SER A 304 -7.39 17.85 11.88
N GLY A 305 -6.82 17.77 10.66
CA GLY A 305 -6.56 18.91 9.80
C GLY A 305 -7.49 19.09 8.61
N ASN A 306 -8.47 18.21 8.39
CA ASN A 306 -9.38 18.26 7.24
C ASN A 306 -10.86 18.18 7.67
N ASP A 307 -11.77 18.47 6.75
CA ASP A 307 -13.21 18.55 6.97
C ASP A 307 -13.96 17.21 6.86
N PHE A 308 -13.26 16.13 6.50
CA PHE A 308 -13.78 14.76 6.43
C PHE A 308 -13.17 13.83 7.49
N SER A 309 -12.51 14.41 8.51
CA SER A 309 -11.99 13.70 9.67
C SER A 309 -12.51 14.31 10.96
N TRP A 310 -12.78 13.46 11.94
CA TRP A 310 -13.23 13.81 13.27
C TRP A 310 -12.42 13.02 14.28
N SER A 311 -11.72 13.68 15.18
CA SER A 311 -10.85 12.98 16.12
C SER A 311 -10.87 13.56 17.54
N LEU A 312 -10.59 12.69 18.51
CA LEU A 312 -10.37 13.02 19.92
C LEU A 312 -8.88 12.85 20.20
N GLN A 313 -8.24 13.90 20.71
CA GLN A 313 -6.85 13.89 21.16
C GLN A 313 -6.78 13.71 22.65
N TRP A 314 -5.89 12.86 23.12
CA TRP A 314 -5.39 12.79 24.48
C TRP A 314 -3.99 13.38 24.55
N ASN A 315 -3.79 14.49 25.24
CA ASN A 315 -2.50 15.17 25.36
C ASN A 315 -1.66 14.71 26.57
N GLY A 316 -2.19 13.78 27.38
CA GLY A 316 -1.59 13.29 28.63
C GLY A 316 -2.19 13.93 29.89
N LYS A 317 -3.07 14.95 29.73
CA LYS A 317 -3.69 15.68 30.83
C LYS A 317 -5.19 15.88 30.60
N GLU A 318 -5.59 16.21 29.39
CA GLU A 318 -6.96 16.53 28.99
C GLU A 318 -7.26 16.06 27.57
N PHE A 319 -8.55 15.91 27.26
CA PHE A 319 -9.03 15.62 25.94
C PHE A 319 -9.33 16.89 25.15
N THR A 320 -9.06 16.86 23.83
CA THR A 320 -9.40 17.92 22.89
C THR A 320 -10.06 17.29 21.67
N ALA A 321 -11.20 17.78 21.26
CA ALA A 321 -11.88 17.37 20.06
C ALA A 321 -11.36 18.16 18.85
N TRP A 322 -11.13 17.50 17.72
CA TRP A 322 -10.58 18.09 16.51
C TRP A 322 -11.43 17.79 15.27
N HIS A 323 -11.72 18.83 14.50
CA HIS A 323 -12.36 18.72 13.19
C HIS A 323 -12.00 19.95 12.35
N SER A 324 -11.65 19.74 11.08
CA SER A 324 -11.34 20.84 10.14
C SER A 324 -10.30 21.83 10.67
N ASP A 325 -9.20 21.31 11.22
CA ASP A 325 -8.11 22.07 11.86
C ASP A 325 -8.55 22.98 13.03
N THR A 326 -9.72 22.70 13.58
CA THR A 326 -10.29 23.44 14.71
C THR A 326 -10.27 22.56 15.96
N GLU A 327 -9.71 23.09 17.05
CA GLU A 327 -9.68 22.41 18.35
C GLU A 327 -10.81 22.89 19.27
N THR A 328 -11.32 21.94 20.04
CA THR A 328 -12.30 22.20 21.10
C THR A 328 -11.82 21.52 22.38
N PRO A 329 -11.24 22.26 23.35
CA PRO A 329 -10.82 21.69 24.62
C PRO A 329 -12.01 21.15 25.41
N LEU A 330 -11.85 19.98 26.03
CA LEU A 330 -12.92 19.30 26.74
C LEU A 330 -12.62 19.21 28.24
N LYS A 331 -13.65 19.40 29.05
CA LYS A 331 -13.58 19.19 30.50
C LYS A 331 -14.05 17.75 30.81
N ALA A 332 -13.20 16.76 30.57
CA ALA A 332 -13.49 15.37 30.85
C ALA A 332 -12.39 14.76 31.70
N SER A 333 -12.73 13.77 32.51
CA SER A 333 -11.78 12.96 33.26
C SER A 333 -10.80 12.23 32.34
N ALA A 334 -9.65 11.84 32.89
CA ALA A 334 -8.71 10.98 32.16
C ALA A 334 -9.29 9.56 32.07
N PHE A 335 -9.47 9.06 30.86
CA PHE A 335 -9.90 7.69 30.60
C PHE A 335 -8.79 6.93 29.87
N ARG A 336 -8.49 5.72 30.31
CA ARG A 336 -7.55 4.83 29.64
C ARG A 336 -8.23 4.05 28.52
N ARG A 337 -9.52 3.74 28.68
CA ARG A 337 -10.35 3.02 27.72
C ARG A 337 -11.42 3.93 27.17
N LEU A 338 -11.47 4.02 25.84
CA LEU A 338 -12.44 4.82 25.10
C LEU A 338 -13.38 3.91 24.32
N GLY A 339 -14.68 4.14 24.46
CA GLY A 339 -15.72 3.56 23.59
C GLY A 339 -16.03 4.52 22.45
N ILE A 340 -16.00 4.05 21.22
CA ILE A 340 -16.29 4.82 20.02
C ILE A 340 -17.60 4.30 19.42
N TYR A 341 -18.61 5.15 19.38
CA TYR A 341 -19.90 4.84 18.82
C TYR A 341 -20.19 5.67 17.57
N VAL A 342 -20.47 4.99 16.49
CA VAL A 342 -20.78 5.59 15.18
C VAL A 342 -22.23 5.27 14.83
N ASP A 343 -23.09 6.26 14.77
CA ASP A 343 -24.43 6.15 14.21
C ASP A 343 -24.41 6.76 12.80
N PHE A 344 -24.01 5.95 11.83
CA PHE A 344 -23.89 6.42 10.44
C PHE A 344 -25.23 6.97 9.90
N PRO A 345 -26.38 6.28 10.09
CA PRO A 345 -27.69 6.80 9.65
C PRO A 345 -28.08 8.16 10.27
N ARG A 346 -27.69 8.40 11.53
CA ARG A 346 -27.96 9.68 12.20
C ARG A 346 -26.90 10.73 11.87
N GLY A 347 -25.71 10.32 11.45
CA GLY A 347 -24.58 11.20 11.20
C GLY A 347 -23.95 11.67 12.52
N THR A 348 -23.74 10.77 13.48
CA THR A 348 -23.09 11.11 14.74
C THR A 348 -21.93 10.18 15.06
N LEU A 349 -20.86 10.77 15.60
CA LEU A 349 -19.71 10.08 16.18
C LEU A 349 -19.61 10.49 17.65
N SER A 350 -19.71 9.52 18.55
CA SER A 350 -19.64 9.77 20.00
C SER A 350 -18.48 9.02 20.61
N PHE A 351 -17.75 9.69 21.50
CA PHE A 351 -16.66 9.12 22.28
C PHE A 351 -17.08 9.04 23.74
N TYR A 352 -16.90 7.88 24.32
CA TYR A 352 -17.21 7.59 25.72
C TYR A 352 -15.94 7.16 26.46
N GLY A 353 -15.76 7.67 27.69
CA GLY A 353 -14.85 7.06 28.64
C GLY A 353 -15.51 5.81 29.23
N VAL A 354 -14.80 4.68 29.19
CA VAL A 354 -15.28 3.40 29.70
C VAL A 354 -14.55 3.07 30.99
N GLU A 355 -15.30 3.00 32.09
CA GLU A 355 -14.81 2.56 33.40
C GLU A 355 -15.74 1.46 33.90
N TYR A 356 -15.26 0.21 33.86
CA TYR A 356 -16.10 -0.96 34.09
C TYR A 356 -17.30 -0.96 33.12
N ASP A 357 -18.51 -0.93 33.64
CA ASP A 357 -19.73 -0.84 32.83
C ASP A 357 -20.28 0.59 32.69
N ALA A 358 -19.61 1.57 33.29
CA ALA A 358 -20.02 2.97 33.22
C ALA A 358 -19.52 3.61 31.93
N MET A 359 -20.46 4.26 31.22
CA MET A 359 -20.23 4.98 29.98
C MET A 359 -20.38 6.48 30.22
N THR A 360 -19.28 7.22 30.16
CA THR A 360 -19.28 8.69 30.32
C THR A 360 -19.05 9.35 28.98
N LEU A 361 -20.01 10.12 28.48
CA LEU A 361 -19.83 10.86 27.22
C LEU A 361 -18.69 11.88 27.36
N VAL A 362 -17.66 11.73 26.55
CA VAL A 362 -16.52 12.66 26.45
C VAL A 362 -16.84 13.74 25.42
N HIS A 363 -17.24 13.34 24.23
CA HIS A 363 -17.59 14.28 23.15
C HIS A 363 -18.45 13.60 22.09
N ARG A 364 -19.27 14.43 21.40
CA ARG A 364 -20.06 14.03 20.23
C ARG A 364 -19.86 15.00 19.10
N PHE A 365 -19.60 14.45 17.90
CA PHE A 365 -19.63 15.20 16.65
C PHE A 365 -20.93 14.94 15.91
N ASP A 366 -21.49 16.00 15.30
CA ASP A 366 -22.49 15.90 14.25
C ASP A 366 -21.73 15.83 12.91
N CYS A 367 -21.77 14.67 12.26
CA CYS A 367 -20.98 14.34 11.09
C CYS A 367 -21.85 14.31 9.84
N LYS A 368 -21.28 14.72 8.70
CA LYS A 368 -21.92 14.56 7.40
C LYS A 368 -21.24 13.40 6.65
N PHE A 369 -21.57 12.17 7.03
CA PHE A 369 -21.06 10.99 6.33
C PHE A 369 -21.70 10.88 4.95
N SER A 370 -20.89 10.90 3.90
CA SER A 370 -21.30 10.73 2.50
C SER A 370 -20.76 9.45 1.87
N GLU A 371 -19.75 8.85 2.49
CA GLU A 371 -19.03 7.68 2.01
C GLU A 371 -18.61 6.78 3.19
N PRO A 372 -18.13 5.54 2.95
CA PRO A 372 -17.57 4.71 4.01
C PRO A 372 -16.45 5.43 4.75
N VAL A 373 -16.49 5.39 6.09
CA VAL A 373 -15.45 5.95 6.95
C VAL A 373 -14.65 4.83 7.60
N TYR A 374 -13.43 5.14 8.01
CA TYR A 374 -12.51 4.21 8.65
C TYR A 374 -12.14 4.75 10.02
N ALA A 375 -12.02 3.86 11.00
CA ALA A 375 -11.37 4.24 12.25
C ALA A 375 -9.92 4.62 11.96
N ALA A 376 -9.49 5.75 12.52
CA ALA A 376 -8.21 6.36 12.22
C ALA A 376 -7.49 6.71 13.52
N PHE A 377 -6.19 6.46 13.53
CA PHE A 377 -5.36 6.56 14.72
C PHE A 377 -4.05 7.27 14.39
N TRP A 378 -3.70 8.28 15.20
CA TRP A 378 -2.43 8.99 15.08
C TRP A 378 -1.69 8.96 16.40
N LEU A 379 -0.48 8.40 16.39
CA LEU A 379 0.41 8.27 17.52
C LEU A 379 1.56 9.27 17.34
N SER A 380 1.41 10.50 17.82
CA SER A 380 2.33 11.58 17.49
C SER A 380 3.69 11.48 18.22
N LYS A 381 3.76 10.80 19.37
CA LYS A 381 4.97 10.71 20.19
C LYS A 381 5.46 9.27 20.31
N LYS A 382 6.78 9.12 20.52
CA LYS A 382 7.41 7.84 20.84
C LYS A 382 6.74 7.21 22.07
N GLU A 383 6.66 5.88 22.06
CA GLU A 383 6.05 5.06 23.12
C GLU A 383 4.54 5.20 23.28
N ASN A 384 3.87 6.01 22.44
CA ASN A 384 2.43 5.95 22.35
C ASN A 384 1.98 4.54 21.94
N THR A 385 0.94 4.03 22.59
CA THR A 385 0.33 2.76 22.21
C THR A 385 -1.19 2.88 22.18
N ILE A 386 -1.81 2.17 21.23
CA ILE A 386 -3.25 1.97 21.16
C ILE A 386 -3.49 0.48 20.99
N ARG A 387 -4.38 -0.09 21.79
CA ARG A 387 -4.87 -1.46 21.67
C ARG A 387 -6.36 -1.44 21.39
N ILE A 388 -6.81 -2.14 20.38
CA ILE A 388 -8.23 -2.41 20.13
C ILE A 388 -8.63 -3.48 21.14
N ALA A 389 -9.55 -3.12 22.04
CA ALA A 389 -9.95 -4.01 23.11
C ALA A 389 -10.82 -5.16 22.60
N ASP A 390 -10.65 -6.34 23.16
CA ASP A 390 -11.61 -7.41 23.01
C ASP A 390 -12.85 -7.06 23.85
N LEU A 391 -14.01 -7.00 23.20
CA LEU A 391 -15.27 -6.61 23.86
C LEU A 391 -15.81 -7.69 24.80
N GLY A 392 -15.29 -8.92 24.73
CA GLY A 392 -15.56 -10.01 25.67
C GLY A 392 -14.72 -9.99 26.95
N GLU A 393 -13.62 -9.20 26.97
CA GLU A 393 -12.78 -9.04 28.16
C GLU A 393 -13.33 -7.93 29.07
N GLU A 394 -13.44 -8.21 30.38
CA GLU A 394 -13.73 -7.18 31.37
C GLU A 394 -12.56 -6.17 31.43
N PRO A 395 -12.85 -4.87 31.54
CA PRO A 395 -11.81 -3.86 31.72
C PRO A 395 -10.95 -4.18 32.96
N GLU A 396 -9.63 -4.15 32.81
CA GLU A 396 -8.70 -4.39 33.93
C GLU A 396 -9.01 -3.46 35.10
N LYS A 397 -9.11 -4.03 36.31
CA LYS A 397 -9.22 -3.24 37.54
C LYS A 397 -7.99 -2.35 37.70
N PRO A 398 -8.13 -1.09 38.15
CA PRO A 398 -6.98 -0.27 38.48
C PRO A 398 -6.16 -1.01 39.55
N VAL A 399 -4.86 -1.17 39.29
CA VAL A 399 -3.94 -1.59 40.34
C VAL A 399 -3.97 -0.46 41.38
N GLU A 400 -4.56 -0.71 42.56
CA GLU A 400 -4.47 0.19 43.69
C GLU A 400 -2.98 0.48 43.93
N ALA A 401 -2.59 1.74 43.76
CA ALA A 401 -1.26 2.17 44.12
C ALA A 401 -1.11 1.89 45.63
N ALA A 402 -0.28 0.90 45.95
CA ALA A 402 0.11 0.65 47.32
C ALA A 402 0.69 1.94 47.90
N ALA A 403 0.06 2.40 48.95
CA ALA A 403 0.39 3.60 49.70
C ALA A 403 1.78 3.56 50.33
#